data_33b460f94256fca503c211dbbc661e0a
#
_entry.id   33b460f94256fca503c211dbbc661e0a
#
_cell.length_a   1.000
_cell.length_b   1.000
_cell.length_c   1.000
_cell.angle_alpha   90.00
_cell.angle_beta   90.00
_cell.angle_gamma   90.00
#
_symmetry.space_group_name_H-M   'P 1'
#
loop_
_entity.id
_entity.type
_entity.pdbx_description
1 polymer ?
#
loop_
_entity_poly.entity_id
_entity_poly.type
_entity_poly.pdbx_seq_one_letter_code
_entity_poly.pdbx_strand_id
1 'polypeptide(L)'
;MNMKVKKLLMMNSPLILDKPINKKSEDILDFDIFSRNIVNMLRTVPKNESFNFALCGEWGSGKTSIMNLSIDILEKESLYNIVRFNPWNVIKKENLVNEFFKQLKGVIYKETNDKKILIKLSNYYKILFESIPNTSFLNN
;
A
#
# COMPACT_ATOMS: atom_id res chain seq x y z
N MET A 1 9.73 4.77 38.50
CA MET A 1 9.20 6.04 37.98
C MET A 1 7.77 6.23 38.52
N ASN A 2 7.53 7.33 39.26
CA ASN A 2 6.33 7.51 40.07
C ASN A 2 5.08 7.66 39.18
N MET A 3 3.98 6.94 39.50
CA MET A 3 2.71 6.96 38.74
C MET A 3 2.13 8.37 38.53
N LYS A 4 2.37 9.30 39.47
CA LYS A 4 2.00 10.73 39.34
C LYS A 4 2.74 11.45 38.20
N VAL A 5 4.02 11.14 38.01
CA VAL A 5 4.85 11.74 36.92
C VAL A 5 4.39 11.20 35.56
N LYS A 6 4.03 9.93 35.47
CA LYS A 6 3.49 9.31 34.24
C LYS A 6 2.14 9.94 33.85
N LYS A 7 1.26 10.23 34.84
CA LYS A 7 -0.02 10.89 34.62
C LYS A 7 0.12 12.35 34.18
N LEU A 8 1.13 13.07 34.72
CA LEU A 8 1.39 14.46 34.35
C LEU A 8 1.97 14.59 32.93
N LEU A 9 2.83 13.65 32.51
CA LEU A 9 3.35 13.57 31.15
C LEU A 9 2.27 13.25 30.12
N MET A 10 1.25 12.47 30.50
CA MET A 10 0.12 12.18 29.61
C MET A 10 -0.86 13.34 29.44
N MET A 11 -0.94 14.27 30.43
CA MET A 11 -1.85 15.42 30.36
C MET A 11 -1.33 16.57 29.48
N ASN A 12 -0.02 16.60 29.15
CA ASN A 12 0.59 17.59 28.26
C ASN A 12 0.98 17.00 26.89
N SER A 13 0.66 15.73 26.61
CA SER A 13 0.85 15.18 25.27
C SER A 13 -0.24 15.72 24.35
N PRO A 14 0.11 16.33 23.21
CA PRO A 14 -0.90 16.66 22.21
C PRO A 14 -1.70 15.40 21.92
N LEU A 15 -3.01 15.52 21.77
CA LEU A 15 -3.90 14.42 21.39
C LEU A 15 -3.26 13.70 20.20
N ILE A 16 -2.70 12.52 20.45
CA ILE A 16 -2.18 11.67 19.38
C ILE A 16 -3.42 11.18 18.65
N LEU A 17 -3.71 11.81 17.52
CA LEU A 17 -4.77 11.37 16.65
C LEU A 17 -4.43 9.94 16.21
N ASP A 18 -5.42 9.05 16.27
CA ASP A 18 -5.31 7.66 15.79
C ASP A 18 -5.18 7.65 14.26
N LYS A 19 -4.01 8.08 13.79
CA LYS A 19 -3.65 8.13 12.37
C LYS A 19 -2.51 7.16 12.10
N PRO A 20 -2.54 6.47 10.95
CA PRO A 20 -1.41 5.67 10.53
C PRO A 20 -0.14 6.53 10.42
N ILE A 21 0.96 6.05 11.00
CA ILE A 21 2.27 6.69 10.87
C ILE A 21 2.85 6.47 9.48
N ASN A 22 3.69 7.40 9.05
CA ASN A 22 4.32 7.35 7.72
C ASN A 22 5.85 7.31 7.79
N LYS A 23 6.43 7.67 8.93
CA LYS A 23 7.88 7.77 9.11
C LYS A 23 8.31 7.07 10.38
N LYS A 24 9.54 6.53 10.36
CA LYS A 24 10.15 5.88 11.53
C LYS A 24 10.20 6.80 12.76
N SER A 25 10.35 8.12 12.60
CA SER A 25 10.38 9.07 13.71
C SER A 25 9.06 9.15 14.49
N GLU A 26 7.97 8.67 13.92
CA GLU A 26 6.63 8.62 14.52
C GLU A 26 6.35 7.28 15.20
N ASP A 27 7.26 6.30 15.03
CA ASP A 27 7.07 4.91 15.47
C ASP A 27 7.42 4.76 16.95
N ILE A 28 6.39 4.64 17.79
CA ILE A 28 6.49 4.39 19.23
C ILE A 28 6.20 2.95 19.62
N LEU A 29 5.82 2.10 18.65
CA LEU A 29 5.37 0.72 18.85
C LEU A 29 6.32 -0.30 18.18
N ASP A 30 7.47 0.14 17.70
CA ASP A 30 8.48 -0.70 17.03
C ASP A 30 7.98 -1.43 15.77
N PHE A 31 7.01 -0.84 15.06
CA PHE A 31 6.52 -1.34 13.77
C PHE A 31 7.64 -1.37 12.69
N ASP A 32 8.67 -0.53 12.83
CA ASP A 32 9.85 -0.49 11.95
C ASP A 32 10.54 -1.86 11.86
N ILE A 33 10.61 -2.61 12.96
CA ILE A 33 11.23 -3.96 12.97
C ILE A 33 10.45 -4.88 12.03
N PHE A 34 9.12 -4.91 12.16
CA PHE A 34 8.26 -5.75 11.33
C PHE A 34 8.29 -5.29 9.85
N SER A 35 8.28 -3.99 9.63
CA SER A 35 8.36 -3.39 8.29
C SER A 35 9.64 -3.77 7.56
N ARG A 36 10.79 -3.76 8.26
CA ARG A 36 12.08 -4.23 7.71
C ARG A 36 12.06 -5.71 7.35
N ASN A 37 11.40 -6.55 8.16
CA ASN A 37 11.28 -7.98 7.87
C ASN A 37 10.47 -8.20 6.58
N ILE A 38 9.38 -7.46 6.38
CA ILE A 38 8.61 -7.48 5.13
C ILE A 38 9.50 -7.07 3.94
N VAL A 39 10.22 -5.96 4.05
CA VAL A 39 11.10 -5.48 2.98
C VAL A 39 12.21 -6.49 2.69
N ASN A 40 12.82 -7.08 3.72
CA ASN A 40 13.84 -8.11 3.52
C ASN A 40 13.28 -9.34 2.79
N MET A 41 12.07 -9.77 3.14
CA MET A 41 11.40 -10.85 2.43
C MET A 41 11.13 -10.48 0.95
N LEU A 42 10.66 -9.27 0.67
CA LEU A 42 10.44 -8.80 -0.70
C LEU A 42 11.73 -8.80 -1.53
N ARG A 43 12.87 -8.49 -0.93
CA ARG A 43 14.20 -8.51 -1.61
C ARG A 43 14.65 -9.91 -2.03
N THR A 44 14.13 -10.96 -1.39
CA THR A 44 14.44 -12.35 -1.75
C THR A 44 13.64 -12.87 -2.94
N VAL A 45 12.59 -12.14 -3.35
CA VAL A 45 11.76 -12.54 -4.50
C VAL A 45 12.54 -12.35 -5.80
N PRO A 46 12.69 -13.38 -6.64
CA PRO A 46 13.35 -13.25 -7.93
C PRO A 46 12.63 -12.23 -8.82
N LYS A 47 13.38 -11.45 -9.61
CA LYS A 47 12.84 -10.36 -10.45
C LYS A 47 11.85 -10.82 -11.52
N ASN A 48 11.89 -12.09 -11.91
CA ASN A 48 11.03 -12.71 -12.92
C ASN A 48 9.83 -13.44 -12.31
N GLU A 49 9.67 -13.39 -11.00
CA GLU A 49 8.57 -14.03 -10.29
C GLU A 49 7.61 -13.00 -9.72
N SER A 50 6.34 -13.39 -9.57
CA SER A 50 5.33 -12.63 -8.85
C SER A 50 5.11 -13.20 -7.47
N PHE A 51 4.92 -12.31 -6.50
CA PHE A 51 4.71 -12.66 -5.11
C PHE A 51 3.50 -11.92 -4.55
N ASN A 52 2.67 -12.61 -3.79
CA ASN A 52 1.54 -12.03 -3.08
C ASN A 52 1.79 -12.11 -1.58
N PHE A 53 1.69 -10.97 -0.91
CA PHE A 53 1.80 -10.87 0.54
C PHE A 53 0.54 -10.25 1.13
N ALA A 54 -0.03 -10.87 2.16
CA ALA A 54 -1.19 -10.37 2.87
C ALA A 54 -0.83 -10.05 4.32
N LEU A 55 -1.00 -8.79 4.71
CA LEU A 55 -0.86 -8.34 6.09
C LEU A 55 -2.23 -8.40 6.77
N CYS A 56 -2.44 -9.44 7.59
CA CYS A 56 -3.68 -9.68 8.31
C CYS A 56 -3.57 -9.26 9.77
N GLY A 57 -4.70 -8.88 10.37
CA GLY A 57 -4.78 -8.50 11.78
C GLY A 57 -6.08 -7.76 12.07
N GLU A 58 -6.40 -7.56 13.33
CA GLU A 58 -7.59 -6.88 13.80
C GLU A 58 -7.63 -5.41 13.33
N TRP A 59 -8.82 -4.81 13.38
CA TRP A 59 -8.96 -3.38 13.14
C TRP A 59 -8.16 -2.60 14.20
N GLY A 60 -7.44 -1.55 13.80
CA GLY A 60 -6.60 -0.75 14.71
C GLY A 60 -5.23 -1.37 15.02
N SER A 61 -4.88 -2.57 14.54
CA SER A 61 -3.59 -3.24 14.84
C SER A 61 -2.36 -2.64 14.14
N GLY A 62 -2.47 -1.48 13.50
CA GLY A 62 -1.34 -0.78 12.88
C GLY A 62 -0.95 -1.26 11.47
N LYS A 63 -1.76 -2.09 10.79
CA LYS A 63 -1.44 -2.60 9.43
C LYS A 63 -1.06 -1.50 8.44
N THR A 64 -1.81 -0.42 8.42
CA THR A 64 -1.52 0.71 7.52
C THR A 64 -0.20 1.40 7.87
N SER A 65 0.12 1.51 9.15
CA SER A 65 1.41 2.04 9.64
C SER A 65 2.57 1.17 9.18
N ILE A 66 2.46 -0.15 9.34
CA ILE A 66 3.47 -1.12 8.89
C ILE A 66 3.66 -1.03 7.37
N MET A 67 2.58 -0.97 6.61
CA MET A 67 2.66 -0.78 5.15
C MET A 67 3.34 0.53 4.77
N ASN A 68 2.98 1.64 5.42
CA ASN A 68 3.58 2.95 5.14
C ASN A 68 5.08 2.95 5.44
N LEU A 69 5.51 2.37 6.58
CA LEU A 69 6.92 2.25 6.93
C LEU A 69 7.68 1.35 5.95
N SER A 70 7.08 0.24 5.52
CA SER A 70 7.68 -0.64 4.50
C SER A 70 7.88 0.10 3.18
N ILE A 71 6.89 0.89 2.77
CA ILE A 71 6.95 1.71 1.56
C ILE A 71 8.01 2.82 1.71
N ASP A 72 8.10 3.50 2.86
CA ASP A 72 9.12 4.53 3.14
C ASP A 72 10.55 3.96 3.00
N ILE A 73 10.76 2.71 3.40
CA ILE A 73 12.05 2.02 3.22
C ILE A 73 12.31 1.76 1.73
N LEU A 74 11.33 1.21 1.00
CA LEU A 74 11.47 0.87 -0.42
C LEU A 74 11.66 2.10 -1.31
N GLU A 75 10.96 3.20 -1.01
CA GLU A 75 11.08 4.47 -1.74
C GLU A 75 12.50 5.07 -1.63
N LYS A 76 13.14 4.93 -0.46
CA LYS A 76 14.52 5.38 -0.24
C LYS A 76 15.55 4.58 -1.02
N GLU A 77 15.25 3.33 -1.36
CA GLU A 77 16.15 2.48 -2.13
C GLU A 77 16.10 2.74 -3.63
N SER A 78 15.04 3.38 -4.13
CA SER A 78 14.83 3.69 -5.56
C SER A 78 14.93 2.47 -6.50
N LEU A 79 14.76 1.26 -5.97
CA LEU A 79 14.84 -0.01 -6.71
C LEU A 79 13.48 -0.53 -7.15
N TYR A 80 12.40 0.06 -6.63
CA TYR A 80 11.04 -0.43 -6.79
C TYR A 80 10.10 0.66 -7.27
N ASN A 81 9.25 0.32 -8.21
CA ASN A 81 8.13 1.14 -8.62
C ASN A 81 6.92 0.83 -7.76
N ILE A 82 6.46 1.78 -6.98
CA ILE A 82 5.40 1.60 -6.00
C ILE A 82 4.08 2.14 -6.52
N VAL A 83 3.06 1.28 -6.57
CA VAL A 83 1.69 1.67 -6.88
C VAL A 83 0.86 1.51 -5.61
N ARG A 84 0.35 2.63 -5.08
CA ARG A 84 -0.56 2.63 -3.93
C ARG A 84 -1.99 2.61 -4.45
N PHE A 85 -2.68 1.51 -4.30
CA PHE A 85 -4.07 1.36 -4.71
C PHE A 85 -4.97 1.07 -3.50
N ASN A 86 -5.96 1.92 -3.29
CA ASN A 86 -6.96 1.72 -2.25
C ASN A 86 -8.34 1.51 -2.91
N PRO A 87 -8.86 0.27 -2.93
CA PRO A 87 -10.14 -0.04 -3.54
C PRO A 87 -11.33 0.66 -2.88
N TRP A 88 -11.22 1.05 -1.61
CA TRP A 88 -12.28 1.76 -0.89
C TRP A 88 -12.52 3.19 -1.41
N ASN A 89 -11.53 3.77 -2.09
CA ASN A 89 -11.64 5.11 -2.69
C ASN A 89 -12.37 5.07 -4.04
N VAL A 90 -12.69 3.89 -4.55
CA VAL A 90 -13.38 3.74 -5.83
C VAL A 90 -14.88 3.66 -5.60
N ILE A 91 -15.60 4.72 -6.00
CA ILE A 91 -17.03 4.88 -5.73
C ILE A 91 -17.87 3.77 -6.42
N LYS A 92 -17.47 3.36 -7.62
CA LYS A 92 -18.18 2.33 -8.39
C LYS A 92 -17.30 1.10 -8.57
N LYS A 93 -17.77 -0.05 -8.10
CA LYS A 93 -17.03 -1.33 -8.21
C LYS A 93 -16.64 -1.68 -9.64
N GLU A 94 -17.47 -1.33 -10.62
CA GLU A 94 -17.24 -1.53 -12.05
C GLU A 94 -15.97 -0.80 -12.55
N ASN A 95 -15.60 0.29 -11.87
CA ASN A 95 -14.43 1.09 -12.23
C ASN A 95 -13.14 0.66 -11.51
N LEU A 96 -13.21 -0.37 -10.65
CA LEU A 96 -12.08 -0.76 -9.79
C LEU A 96 -10.85 -1.17 -10.61
N VAL A 97 -11.06 -2.01 -11.61
CA VAL A 97 -9.99 -2.48 -12.51
C VAL A 97 -9.44 -1.31 -13.33
N ASN A 98 -10.34 -0.47 -13.84
CA ASN A 98 -9.95 0.71 -14.62
C ASN A 98 -9.08 1.66 -13.80
N GLU A 99 -9.48 1.97 -12.56
CA GLU A 99 -8.73 2.87 -11.68
C GLU A 99 -7.38 2.27 -11.28
N PHE A 100 -7.31 0.96 -11.01
CA PHE A 100 -6.05 0.26 -10.77
C PHE A 100 -5.08 0.40 -11.95
N PHE A 101 -5.53 0.08 -13.17
CA PHE A 101 -4.69 0.18 -14.36
C PHE A 101 -4.30 1.61 -14.70
N LYS A 102 -5.16 2.57 -14.43
CA LYS A 102 -4.85 4.00 -14.58
C LYS A 102 -3.70 4.42 -13.67
N GLN A 103 -3.73 4.02 -12.39
CA GLN A 103 -2.65 4.31 -11.45
C GLN A 103 -1.35 3.59 -11.83
N LEU A 104 -1.42 2.30 -12.19
CA LEU A 104 -0.29 1.53 -12.66
C LEU A 104 0.35 2.17 -13.90
N LYS A 105 -0.45 2.55 -14.89
CA LYS A 105 0.00 3.25 -16.09
C LYS A 105 0.68 4.57 -15.76
N GLY A 106 0.16 5.33 -14.79
CA GLY A 106 0.74 6.58 -14.33
C GLY A 106 2.13 6.42 -13.75
N VAL A 107 2.38 5.36 -12.97
CA VAL A 107 3.71 5.04 -12.42
C VAL A 107 4.66 4.60 -13.53
N ILE A 108 4.26 3.68 -14.39
CA ILE A 108 5.09 3.20 -15.50
C ILE A 108 5.45 4.33 -16.46
N TYR A 109 4.52 5.23 -16.76
CA TYR A 109 4.77 6.36 -17.67
C TYR A 109 5.80 7.35 -17.11
N LYS A 110 5.87 7.52 -15.80
CA LYS A 110 6.88 8.38 -15.16
C LYS A 110 8.29 7.78 -15.25
N GLU A 111 8.39 6.46 -15.15
CA GLU A 111 9.66 5.74 -15.10
C GLU A 111 10.21 5.38 -16.48
N THR A 112 9.33 5.20 -17.46
CA THR A 112 9.74 4.81 -18.81
C THR A 112 8.83 5.40 -19.87
N ASN A 113 9.45 5.92 -20.93
CA ASN A 113 8.75 6.33 -22.16
C ASN A 113 8.56 5.14 -23.14
N ASP A 114 8.76 3.88 -22.69
CA ASP A 114 8.63 2.73 -23.57
C ASP A 114 7.16 2.48 -23.95
N LYS A 115 6.83 2.89 -25.16
CA LYS A 115 5.49 2.70 -25.75
C LYS A 115 5.08 1.22 -25.82
N LYS A 116 6.05 0.29 -25.95
CA LYS A 116 5.74 -1.14 -26.00
C LYS A 116 5.19 -1.67 -24.69
N ILE A 117 5.72 -1.20 -23.56
CA ILE A 117 5.21 -1.56 -22.23
C ILE A 117 3.79 -1.01 -22.04
N LEU A 118 3.54 0.22 -22.45
CA LEU A 118 2.21 0.83 -22.35
C LEU A 118 1.17 0.13 -23.23
N ILE A 119 1.57 -0.32 -24.44
CA ILE A 119 0.70 -1.11 -25.32
C ILE A 119 0.37 -2.47 -24.69
N LYS A 120 1.37 -3.18 -24.16
CA LYS A 120 1.16 -4.45 -23.45
C LYS A 120 0.19 -4.27 -22.27
N LEU A 121 0.40 -3.25 -21.45
CA LEU A 121 -0.47 -2.95 -20.32
C LEU A 121 -1.92 -2.68 -20.77
N SER A 122 -2.09 -1.93 -21.85
CA SER A 122 -3.42 -1.65 -22.42
C SER A 122 -4.10 -2.92 -22.94
N ASN A 123 -3.36 -3.85 -23.53
CA ASN A 123 -3.89 -5.14 -23.97
C ASN A 123 -4.29 -6.02 -22.78
N TYR A 124 -3.50 -6.08 -21.71
CA TYR A 124 -3.88 -6.79 -20.47
C TYR A 124 -5.14 -6.20 -19.85
N TYR A 125 -5.23 -4.88 -19.78
CA TYR A 125 -6.44 -4.20 -19.30
C TYR A 125 -7.67 -4.64 -20.11
N LYS A 126 -7.58 -4.62 -21.45
CA LYS A 126 -8.69 -5.01 -22.33
C LYS A 126 -9.13 -6.43 -22.09
N ILE A 127 -8.20 -7.39 -22.03
CA ILE A 127 -8.48 -8.80 -21.77
C ILE A 127 -9.17 -8.98 -20.42
N LEU A 128 -8.66 -8.35 -19.36
CA LEU A 128 -9.24 -8.44 -18.02
C LEU A 128 -10.64 -7.81 -17.97
N PHE A 129 -10.82 -6.66 -18.62
CA PHE A 129 -12.10 -5.99 -18.64
C PHE A 129 -13.18 -6.80 -19.39
N GLU A 130 -12.80 -7.42 -20.51
CA GLU A 130 -13.69 -8.30 -21.29
C GLU A 130 -13.96 -9.64 -20.58
N SER A 131 -13.07 -10.08 -19.69
CA SER A 131 -13.21 -11.32 -18.91
C SER A 131 -14.05 -11.15 -17.65
N ILE A 132 -14.34 -9.92 -17.21
CA ILE A 132 -15.24 -9.67 -16.10
C ILE A 132 -16.67 -9.88 -16.61
N PRO A 133 -17.40 -10.91 -16.14
CA PRO A 133 -18.80 -11.08 -16.53
C PRO A 133 -19.53 -9.76 -16.23
N ASN A 134 -20.31 -9.28 -17.18
CA ASN A 134 -21.23 -8.16 -16.94
C ASN A 134 -21.99 -8.47 -15.67
N THR A 135 -21.65 -7.79 -14.59
CA THR A 135 -22.24 -8.00 -13.27
C THR A 135 -23.64 -7.41 -13.24
N SER A 136 -24.54 -7.97 -14.05
CA SER A 136 -25.99 -7.82 -13.92
C SER A 136 -26.53 -8.45 -12.62
N PHE A 137 -25.66 -9.07 -11.82
CA PHE A 137 -26.00 -9.71 -10.54
C PHE A 137 -26.11 -8.78 -9.34
N LEU A 138 -26.01 -7.46 -9.51
CA LEU A 138 -26.07 -6.50 -8.39
C LEU A 138 -27.33 -5.62 -8.41
N ASN A 139 -28.36 -6.02 -9.15
CA ASN A 139 -29.70 -5.45 -9.04
C ASN A 139 -30.62 -6.46 -8.32
N ASN A 140 -30.40 -6.63 -7.00
CA ASN A 140 -31.38 -7.10 -6.02
C ASN A 140 -31.05 -6.53 -4.67
#